data_1ecc1f6d1f57479478fee045a5b5b041
#
_entry.id   1ecc1f6d1f57479478fee045a5b5b041
#
_cell.length_a   1.000
_cell.length_b   1.000
_cell.length_c   1.000
_cell.angle_alpha   90.00
_cell.angle_beta   90.00
_cell.angle_gamma   90.00
#
_symmetry.space_group_name_H-M   'P 1'
#
loop_
_entity.id
_entity.type
_entity.pdbx_description
1 polymer ?
#
loop_
_entity_poly.entity_id
_entity_poly.type
_entity_poly.pdbx_seq_one_letter_code
_entity_poly.pdbx_strand_id
1 'polypeptide(L)'
;MYKEEFLVEVETILQAYKESFSSKTYSMESNISDILMESFGISASLKRENRQYWGRELGMIWQLIVNAIFKHHGTEYAPALKFGLDEPCDLICGNDAIDTKYRIGSGDSGTLKKFKNYGHLLRSNGFRPVLLLLRDDSLTAAITACKTGGWEVFENKDSFDYIFNNTGVDIVELLHYFENKFQIMR
;
A
#
# COMPACT_ATOMS: atom_id res chain seq x y z
N MET A 1 45.41 6.61 -16.82
CA MET A 1 45.39 5.31 -16.11
C MET A 1 44.79 5.55 -14.73
N TYR A 2 43.75 4.83 -14.34
CA TYR A 2 43.16 4.95 -13.02
C TYR A 2 44.05 4.35 -11.94
N LYS A 3 44.01 4.90 -10.71
CA LYS A 3 44.70 4.32 -9.57
C LYS A 3 44.09 3.00 -9.17
N GLU A 4 44.86 2.03 -8.75
CA GLU A 4 44.39 0.69 -8.36
C GLU A 4 43.41 0.74 -7.18
N GLU A 5 43.70 1.54 -6.18
CA GLU A 5 42.82 1.76 -5.02
C GLU A 5 41.42 2.24 -5.44
N PHE A 6 41.34 3.16 -6.39
CA PHE A 6 40.07 3.65 -6.94
C PHE A 6 39.29 2.54 -7.66
N LEU A 7 39.99 1.69 -8.45
CA LEU A 7 39.34 0.58 -9.14
C LEU A 7 38.78 -0.45 -8.16
N VAL A 8 39.51 -0.77 -7.08
CA VAL A 8 39.07 -1.68 -6.03
C VAL A 8 37.82 -1.13 -5.28
N GLU A 9 37.80 0.17 -4.97
CA GLU A 9 36.66 0.82 -4.35
C GLU A 9 35.40 0.74 -5.25
N VAL A 10 35.55 1.05 -6.52
CA VAL A 10 34.45 0.97 -7.50
C VAL A 10 33.96 -0.47 -7.65
N GLU A 11 34.85 -1.45 -7.74
CA GLU A 11 34.49 -2.87 -7.82
C GLU A 11 33.71 -3.32 -6.57
N THR A 12 34.15 -2.90 -5.40
CA THR A 12 33.45 -3.20 -4.13
C THR A 12 32.02 -2.63 -4.12
N ILE A 13 31.86 -1.39 -4.57
CA ILE A 13 30.52 -0.76 -4.70
C ILE A 13 29.65 -1.55 -5.68
N LEU A 14 30.18 -1.86 -6.86
CA LEU A 14 29.41 -2.57 -7.88
C LEU A 14 29.02 -3.98 -7.43
N GLN A 15 29.90 -4.69 -6.74
CA GLN A 15 29.63 -6.03 -6.20
C GLN A 15 28.54 -5.98 -5.15
N ALA A 16 28.58 -5.03 -4.21
CA ALA A 16 27.56 -4.86 -3.19
C ALA A 16 26.16 -4.58 -3.80
N TYR A 17 26.11 -3.73 -4.81
CA TYR A 17 24.86 -3.45 -5.53
C TYR A 17 24.37 -4.61 -6.37
N LYS A 18 25.26 -5.36 -7.02
CA LYS A 18 24.92 -6.60 -7.73
C LYS A 18 24.25 -7.61 -6.80
N GLU A 19 24.79 -7.82 -5.61
CA GLU A 19 24.21 -8.70 -4.60
C GLU A 19 22.83 -8.21 -4.14
N SER A 20 22.71 -6.91 -3.87
CA SER A 20 21.44 -6.27 -3.53
C SER A 20 20.39 -6.46 -4.63
N PHE A 21 20.74 -6.23 -5.90
CA PHE A 21 19.80 -6.39 -7.02
C PHE A 21 19.41 -7.85 -7.23
N SER A 22 20.36 -8.78 -7.09
CA SER A 22 20.13 -10.22 -7.28
C SER A 22 19.24 -10.82 -6.17
N SER A 23 19.30 -10.27 -4.97
CA SER A 23 18.50 -10.73 -3.82
C SER A 23 17.11 -10.09 -3.73
N LYS A 24 16.84 -9.04 -4.52
CA LYS A 24 15.58 -8.31 -4.44
C LYS A 24 14.45 -9.08 -5.12
N THR A 25 13.40 -9.37 -4.36
CA THR A 25 12.16 -9.94 -4.89
C THR A 25 11.11 -8.86 -5.10
N TYR A 26 10.35 -8.99 -6.17
CA TYR A 26 9.21 -8.13 -6.48
C TYR A 26 8.15 -8.92 -7.25
N SER A 27 6.90 -8.54 -7.10
CA SER A 27 5.80 -9.06 -7.91
C SER A 27 5.61 -8.20 -9.16
N MET A 28 5.28 -8.87 -10.26
CA MET A 28 4.81 -8.17 -11.46
C MET A 28 3.41 -7.63 -11.20
N GLU A 29 3.22 -6.34 -11.51
CA GLU A 29 1.90 -5.76 -11.49
C GLU A 29 1.09 -6.26 -12.69
N SER A 30 -0.12 -6.75 -12.43
CA SER A 30 -1.03 -7.20 -13.49
C SER A 30 -1.50 -6.01 -14.35
N ASN A 31 -1.93 -6.30 -15.58
CA ASN A 31 -2.51 -5.29 -16.48
C ASN A 31 -4.03 -5.13 -16.30
N ILE A 32 -4.60 -5.73 -15.26
CA ILE A 32 -6.02 -5.62 -14.95
C ILE A 32 -6.28 -4.23 -14.38
N SER A 33 -7.27 -3.53 -14.91
CA SER A 33 -7.75 -2.27 -14.36
C SER A 33 -8.35 -2.49 -12.98
N ASP A 34 -8.18 -1.52 -12.12
CA ASP A 34 -8.87 -1.44 -10.84
C ASP A 34 -9.84 -0.25 -10.85
N ILE A 35 -10.70 -0.20 -9.85
CA ILE A 35 -11.79 0.77 -9.75
C ILE A 35 -11.32 2.23 -9.76
N LEU A 36 -10.12 2.54 -9.24
CA LEU A 36 -9.56 3.89 -9.33
C LEU A 36 -9.06 4.19 -10.74
N MET A 37 -8.41 3.23 -11.39
CA MET A 37 -8.01 3.38 -12.80
C MET A 37 -9.23 3.66 -13.68
N GLU A 38 -10.33 2.94 -13.48
CA GLU A 38 -11.59 3.12 -14.19
C GLU A 38 -12.19 4.50 -13.93
N SER A 39 -12.25 4.95 -12.67
CA SER A 39 -12.75 6.26 -12.29
C SER A 39 -12.04 7.43 -12.99
N PHE A 40 -10.75 7.29 -13.26
CA PHE A 40 -9.94 8.32 -13.93
C PHE A 40 -9.66 8.04 -15.42
N GLY A 41 -10.16 6.96 -16.00
CA GLY A 41 -9.86 6.56 -17.38
C GLY A 41 -8.39 6.18 -17.60
N ILE A 42 -7.69 5.71 -16.56
CA ILE A 42 -6.29 5.30 -16.64
C ILE A 42 -6.20 3.91 -17.25
N SER A 43 -5.77 3.83 -18.50
CA SER A 43 -5.51 2.54 -19.13
C SER A 43 -4.25 1.86 -18.54
N ALA A 44 -4.19 0.53 -18.68
CA ALA A 44 -2.99 -0.22 -18.30
C ALA A 44 -1.73 0.23 -19.09
N SER A 45 -1.89 0.69 -20.34
CA SER A 45 -0.79 1.26 -21.14
C SER A 45 -0.30 2.58 -20.56
N LEU A 46 -1.19 3.50 -20.24
CA LEU A 46 -0.85 4.78 -19.62
C LEU A 46 -0.14 4.56 -18.27
N LYS A 47 -0.65 3.65 -17.44
CA LYS A 47 -0.02 3.32 -16.17
C LYS A 47 1.38 2.76 -16.33
N ARG A 48 1.65 1.96 -17.37
CA ARG A 48 2.99 1.41 -17.64
C ARG A 48 4.03 2.47 -18.01
N GLU A 49 3.63 3.65 -18.51
CA GLU A 49 4.57 4.73 -18.83
C GLU A 49 5.37 5.19 -17.59
N ASN A 50 4.70 5.21 -16.41
CA ASN A 50 5.36 5.51 -15.15
C ASN A 50 4.65 4.83 -13.98
N ARG A 51 4.88 3.52 -13.81
CA ARG A 51 4.22 2.71 -12.76
C ARG A 51 4.47 3.24 -11.34
N GLN A 52 5.65 3.79 -11.09
CA GLN A 52 5.97 4.32 -9.76
C GLN A 52 5.15 5.56 -9.44
N TYR A 53 5.01 6.48 -10.39
CA TYR A 53 4.18 7.66 -10.24
C TYR A 53 2.72 7.26 -10.01
N TRP A 54 2.14 6.50 -10.94
CA TRP A 54 0.73 6.10 -10.85
C TRP A 54 0.43 5.28 -9.61
N GLY A 55 1.30 4.35 -9.24
CA GLY A 55 1.13 3.54 -8.02
C GLY A 55 1.14 4.39 -6.75
N ARG A 56 1.98 5.41 -6.68
CA ARG A 56 2.00 6.36 -5.56
C ARG A 56 0.74 7.21 -5.50
N GLU A 57 0.33 7.81 -6.63
CA GLU A 57 -0.84 8.71 -6.67
C GLU A 57 -2.14 7.95 -6.41
N LEU A 58 -2.33 6.80 -7.05
CA LEU A 58 -3.49 5.95 -6.80
C LEU A 58 -3.52 5.44 -5.35
N GLY A 59 -2.35 5.16 -4.76
CA GLY A 59 -2.24 4.82 -3.35
C GLY A 59 -2.67 5.95 -2.43
N MET A 60 -2.26 7.17 -2.72
CA MET A 60 -2.69 8.35 -1.97
C MET A 60 -4.20 8.59 -2.10
N ILE A 61 -4.75 8.47 -3.32
CA ILE A 61 -6.19 8.60 -3.55
C ILE A 61 -6.95 7.53 -2.76
N TRP A 62 -6.50 6.28 -2.79
CA TRP A 62 -7.10 5.19 -2.00
C TRP A 62 -7.15 5.53 -0.53
N GLN A 63 -6.02 5.93 0.05
CA GLN A 63 -5.92 6.34 1.46
C GLN A 63 -6.89 7.47 1.80
N LEU A 64 -6.93 8.53 0.97
CA LEU A 64 -7.78 9.69 1.22
C LEU A 64 -9.28 9.36 1.15
N ILE A 65 -9.69 8.52 0.17
CA ILE A 65 -11.09 8.09 0.03
C ILE A 65 -11.49 7.22 1.22
N VAL A 66 -10.69 6.21 1.58
CA VAL A 66 -10.98 5.34 2.73
C VAL A 66 -11.07 6.17 4.01
N ASN A 67 -10.12 7.08 4.22
CA ASN A 67 -10.13 7.97 5.38
C ASN A 67 -11.40 8.84 5.43
N ALA A 68 -11.83 9.40 4.29
CA ALA A 68 -13.06 10.18 4.19
C ALA A 68 -14.31 9.34 4.51
N ILE A 69 -14.39 8.11 3.99
CA ILE A 69 -15.51 7.19 4.27
C ILE A 69 -15.58 6.91 5.76
N PHE A 70 -14.51 6.48 6.40
CA PHE A 70 -14.51 6.19 7.83
C PHE A 70 -14.77 7.44 8.70
N LYS A 71 -14.25 8.59 8.31
CA LYS A 71 -14.49 9.87 9.00
C LYS A 71 -15.96 10.26 9.02
N HIS A 72 -16.71 9.99 7.96
CA HIS A 72 -18.10 10.42 7.83
C HIS A 72 -19.11 9.34 8.19
N HIS A 73 -18.75 8.07 8.10
CA HIS A 73 -19.65 6.94 8.22
C HIS A 73 -19.20 5.87 9.22
N GLY A 74 -17.91 5.88 9.61
CA GLY A 74 -17.37 4.94 10.60
C GLY A 74 -17.79 5.32 12.02
N THR A 75 -17.87 4.32 12.90
CA THR A 75 -18.07 4.54 14.32
C THR A 75 -16.72 4.78 15.01
N GLU A 76 -16.67 5.74 15.96
CA GLU A 76 -15.45 6.02 16.74
C GLU A 76 -14.19 6.28 15.89
N TYR A 77 -14.35 7.08 14.82
CA TYR A 77 -13.22 7.48 13.98
C TYR A 77 -12.22 8.35 14.74
N ALA A 78 -10.94 8.05 14.58
CA ALA A 78 -9.84 8.95 14.94
C ALA A 78 -8.77 8.98 13.82
N PRO A 79 -8.00 10.07 13.68
CA PRO A 79 -6.90 10.13 12.72
C PRO A 79 -5.76 9.19 13.09
N ALA A 80 -4.77 9.08 12.21
CA ALA A 80 -3.56 8.29 12.39
C ALA A 80 -2.92 8.46 13.77
N LEU A 81 -2.49 7.35 14.37
CA LEU A 81 -1.73 7.36 15.61
C LEU A 81 -0.26 7.64 15.36
N LYS A 82 0.33 8.45 16.24
CA LYS A 82 1.77 8.73 16.22
C LYS A 82 2.47 8.08 17.40
N PHE A 83 3.51 7.34 17.10
CA PHE A 83 4.43 6.75 18.07
C PHE A 83 5.82 7.34 17.84
N GLY A 84 6.11 8.46 18.49
CA GLY A 84 7.31 9.26 18.20
C GLY A 84 7.26 9.84 16.77
N LEU A 85 8.16 9.41 15.91
CA LEU A 85 8.21 9.82 14.50
C LEU A 85 7.46 8.86 13.56
N ASP A 86 6.96 7.75 14.06
CA ASP A 86 6.28 6.73 13.28
C ASP A 86 4.77 6.92 13.26
N GLU A 87 4.17 6.70 12.09
CA GLU A 87 2.71 6.60 11.89
C GLU A 87 2.42 5.18 11.35
N PRO A 88 2.10 4.22 12.22
CA PRO A 88 1.93 2.82 11.80
C PRO A 88 0.59 2.50 11.15
N CYS A 89 -0.35 3.44 11.12
CA CYS A 89 -1.65 3.31 10.47
C CYS A 89 -2.13 4.65 9.94
N ASP A 90 -3.12 4.64 9.03
CA ASP A 90 -3.68 5.85 8.42
C ASP A 90 -4.86 6.42 9.21
N LEU A 91 -5.61 5.56 9.91
CA LEU A 91 -6.76 5.95 10.71
C LEU A 91 -7.08 4.88 11.77
N ILE A 92 -7.94 5.26 12.73
CA ILE A 92 -8.53 4.38 13.73
C ILE A 92 -10.06 4.36 13.55
N CYS A 93 -10.65 3.18 13.69
CA CYS A 93 -12.10 3.01 13.80
C CYS A 93 -12.38 2.02 14.93
N GLY A 94 -12.91 2.53 16.05
CA GLY A 94 -13.04 1.74 17.28
C GLY A 94 -11.69 1.16 17.73
N ASN A 95 -11.59 -0.15 17.75
CA ASN A 95 -10.33 -0.85 18.11
C ASN A 95 -9.42 -1.18 16.90
N ASP A 96 -9.85 -0.86 15.69
CA ASP A 96 -9.11 -1.17 14.48
C ASP A 96 -8.15 -0.04 14.11
N ALA A 97 -6.87 -0.35 14.01
CA ALA A 97 -5.84 0.51 13.45
C ALA A 97 -5.65 0.15 11.97
N ILE A 98 -6.18 0.98 11.10
CA ILE A 98 -6.30 0.71 9.67
C ILE A 98 -5.18 1.42 8.91
N ASP A 99 -4.39 0.65 8.17
CA ASP A 99 -3.42 1.13 7.17
C ASP A 99 -3.92 0.76 5.77
N THR A 100 -3.67 1.62 4.79
CA THR A 100 -4.13 1.43 3.43
C THR A 100 -2.96 1.40 2.45
N LYS A 101 -3.00 0.52 1.46
CA LYS A 101 -2.01 0.49 0.39
C LYS A 101 -2.68 0.18 -0.94
N TYR A 102 -2.19 0.78 -2.00
CA TYR A 102 -2.62 0.43 -3.34
C TYR A 102 -2.28 -1.03 -3.68
N ARG A 103 -1.03 -1.38 -3.51
CA ARG A 103 -0.46 -2.74 -3.55
C ARG A 103 0.93 -2.73 -2.89
N ILE A 104 1.43 -3.89 -2.51
CA ILE A 104 2.81 -4.03 -2.04
C ILE A 104 3.61 -4.75 -3.11
N GLY A 105 4.31 -3.98 -3.95
CA GLY A 105 5.01 -4.49 -5.14
C GLY A 105 6.42 -5.02 -4.89
N SER A 106 7.07 -4.63 -3.77
CA SER A 106 8.43 -5.04 -3.43
C SER A 106 8.55 -5.42 -1.98
N GLY A 107 9.48 -6.34 -1.70
CA GLY A 107 9.77 -6.87 -0.38
C GLY A 107 11.26 -6.76 -0.06
N ASP A 108 11.82 -5.53 0.00
CA ASP A 108 13.14 -5.38 0.62
C ASP A 108 13.04 -5.66 2.13
N SER A 109 14.16 -6.09 2.71
CA SER A 109 14.20 -6.52 4.12
C SER A 109 13.77 -5.41 5.10
N GLY A 110 14.01 -4.15 4.77
CA GLY A 110 13.60 -2.99 5.57
C GLY A 110 12.08 -2.84 5.59
N THR A 111 11.44 -2.88 4.42
CA THR A 111 9.99 -2.79 4.27
C THR A 111 9.28 -3.95 4.98
N LEU A 112 9.74 -5.19 4.78
CA LEU A 112 9.15 -6.35 5.45
C LEU A 112 9.28 -6.28 6.98
N LYS A 113 10.45 -5.83 7.47
CA LYS A 113 10.68 -5.62 8.91
C LYS A 113 9.78 -4.52 9.46
N LYS A 114 9.57 -3.43 8.71
CA LYS A 114 8.71 -2.32 9.10
C LYS A 114 7.25 -2.78 9.29
N PHE A 115 6.69 -3.55 8.35
CA PHE A 115 5.35 -4.13 8.51
C PHE A 115 5.21 -4.98 9.76
N LYS A 116 6.19 -5.88 10.03
CA LYS A 116 6.18 -6.69 11.25
C LYS A 116 6.21 -5.83 12.50
N ASN A 117 7.11 -4.86 12.57
CA ASN A 117 7.27 -4.00 13.74
C ASN A 117 6.01 -3.17 14.00
N TYR A 118 5.40 -2.61 12.96
CA TYR A 118 4.19 -1.79 13.10
C TYR A 118 3.00 -2.61 13.58
N GLY A 119 2.80 -3.81 13.04
CA GLY A 119 1.74 -4.68 13.52
C GLY A 119 1.90 -5.06 15.00
N HIS A 120 3.13 -5.43 15.41
CA HIS A 120 3.41 -5.69 16.83
C HIS A 120 3.24 -4.45 17.71
N LEU A 121 3.67 -3.27 17.24
CA LEU A 121 3.51 -2.02 17.97
C LEU A 121 2.03 -1.69 18.23
N LEU A 122 1.19 -1.81 17.22
CA LEU A 122 -0.24 -1.56 17.33
C LEU A 122 -0.90 -2.55 18.31
N ARG A 123 -0.59 -3.84 18.18
CA ARG A 123 -1.11 -4.87 19.10
C ARG A 123 -0.68 -4.66 20.55
N SER A 124 0.56 -4.27 20.79
CA SER A 124 1.06 -3.95 22.13
C SER A 124 0.34 -2.79 22.78
N ASN A 125 -0.27 -1.91 21.96
CA ASN A 125 -1.06 -0.78 22.40
C ASN A 125 -2.57 -1.05 22.39
N GLY A 126 -2.98 -2.32 22.25
CA GLY A 126 -4.36 -2.77 22.36
C GLY A 126 -5.17 -2.63 21.08
N PHE A 127 -4.57 -2.29 19.94
CA PHE A 127 -5.28 -2.18 18.67
C PHE A 127 -5.23 -3.49 17.86
N ARG A 128 -6.23 -3.67 17.00
CA ARG A 128 -6.26 -4.70 15.96
C ARG A 128 -5.70 -4.09 14.67
N PRO A 129 -4.51 -4.50 14.21
CA PRO A 129 -3.95 -3.97 12.97
C PRO A 129 -4.70 -4.51 11.76
N VAL A 130 -5.22 -3.63 10.92
CA VAL A 130 -5.97 -3.95 9.69
C VAL A 130 -5.26 -3.31 8.51
N LEU A 131 -5.01 -4.09 7.45
CA LEU A 131 -4.40 -3.61 6.22
C LEU A 131 -5.37 -3.79 5.06
N LEU A 132 -5.77 -2.68 4.44
CA LEU A 132 -6.69 -2.65 3.30
C LEU A 132 -5.93 -2.40 2.00
N LEU A 133 -5.81 -3.42 1.17
CA LEU A 133 -5.17 -3.35 -0.14
C LEU A 133 -6.24 -3.17 -1.23
N LEU A 134 -6.04 -2.17 -2.11
CA LEU A 134 -6.94 -1.99 -3.24
C LEU A 134 -6.82 -3.14 -4.25
N ARG A 135 -5.61 -3.67 -4.45
CA ARG A 135 -5.30 -4.71 -5.43
C ARG A 135 -4.94 -6.03 -4.75
N ASP A 136 -5.05 -7.12 -5.48
CA ASP A 136 -4.76 -8.50 -5.06
C ASP A 136 -3.46 -9.07 -5.67
N ASP A 137 -2.69 -8.25 -6.41
CA ASP A 137 -1.44 -8.65 -7.03
C ASP A 137 -0.18 -8.24 -6.23
N SER A 138 -0.33 -8.17 -4.92
CA SER A 138 0.77 -7.88 -3.99
C SER A 138 1.80 -9.02 -3.92
N LEU A 139 3.03 -8.68 -3.54
CA LEU A 139 4.09 -9.67 -3.33
C LEU A 139 3.74 -10.59 -2.15
N THR A 140 3.65 -11.89 -2.41
CA THR A 140 3.29 -12.90 -1.38
C THR A 140 4.18 -12.83 -0.14
N ALA A 141 5.48 -12.59 -0.29
CA ALA A 141 6.39 -12.43 0.84
C ALA A 141 6.05 -11.22 1.72
N ALA A 142 5.56 -10.13 1.11
CA ALA A 142 5.13 -8.95 1.85
C ALA A 142 3.81 -9.22 2.61
N ILE A 143 2.85 -9.87 1.98
CA ILE A 143 1.60 -10.29 2.64
C ILE A 143 1.90 -11.22 3.83
N THR A 144 2.80 -12.19 3.64
CA THR A 144 3.24 -13.08 4.73
C THR A 144 3.90 -12.30 5.86
N ALA A 145 4.72 -11.29 5.56
CA ALA A 145 5.35 -10.45 6.58
C ALA A 145 4.31 -9.62 7.36
N CYS A 146 3.30 -9.07 6.69
CA CYS A 146 2.19 -8.39 7.35
C CYS A 146 1.45 -9.34 8.30
N LYS A 147 1.01 -10.51 7.82
CA LYS A 147 0.33 -11.52 8.65
C LYS A 147 1.19 -11.98 9.83
N THR A 148 2.49 -12.17 9.64
CA THR A 148 3.43 -12.50 10.72
C THR A 148 3.57 -11.37 11.76
N GLY A 149 3.44 -10.12 11.32
CA GLY A 149 3.39 -8.94 12.20
C GLY A 149 2.05 -8.78 12.93
N GLY A 150 1.08 -9.64 12.63
CA GLY A 150 -0.24 -9.64 13.27
C GLY A 150 -1.28 -8.76 12.58
N TRP A 151 -1.02 -8.32 11.35
CA TRP A 151 -2.01 -7.64 10.54
C TRP A 151 -3.08 -8.60 10.03
N GLU A 152 -4.33 -8.17 10.10
CA GLU A 152 -5.41 -8.73 9.29
C GLU A 152 -5.36 -8.06 7.92
N VAL A 153 -5.13 -8.85 6.87
CA VAL A 153 -4.92 -8.33 5.52
C VAL A 153 -6.12 -8.65 4.67
N PHE A 154 -6.71 -7.61 4.12
CA PHE A 154 -7.80 -7.67 3.17
C PHE A 154 -7.31 -7.16 1.80
N GLU A 155 -7.68 -7.84 0.73
CA GLU A 155 -7.24 -7.53 -0.63
C GLU A 155 -8.45 -7.37 -1.55
N ASN A 156 -8.45 -6.35 -2.41
CA ASN A 156 -9.48 -6.11 -3.43
C ASN A 156 -10.89 -6.17 -2.82
N LYS A 157 -11.73 -7.09 -3.27
CA LYS A 157 -13.11 -7.25 -2.82
C LYS A 157 -13.24 -7.37 -1.30
N ASP A 158 -12.35 -8.12 -0.66
CA ASP A 158 -12.38 -8.28 0.81
C ASP A 158 -12.16 -6.92 1.52
N SER A 159 -11.32 -6.04 0.96
CA SER A 159 -11.17 -4.66 1.45
C SER A 159 -12.47 -3.86 1.29
N PHE A 160 -13.18 -4.02 0.18
CA PHE A 160 -14.46 -3.34 -0.05
C PHE A 160 -15.54 -3.84 0.88
N ASP A 161 -15.63 -5.15 1.08
CA ASP A 161 -16.55 -5.78 2.03
C ASP A 161 -16.26 -5.33 3.47
N TYR A 162 -14.97 -5.22 3.85
CA TYR A 162 -14.59 -4.68 5.15
C TYR A 162 -15.07 -3.23 5.34
N ILE A 163 -14.86 -2.37 4.35
CA ILE A 163 -15.33 -0.97 4.37
C ILE A 163 -16.85 -0.94 4.51
N PHE A 164 -17.57 -1.69 3.68
CA PHE A 164 -19.03 -1.75 3.72
C PHE A 164 -19.55 -2.21 5.09
N ASN A 165 -18.98 -3.27 5.65
CA ASN A 165 -19.44 -3.83 6.95
C ASN A 165 -19.22 -2.85 8.12
N ASN A 166 -18.24 -1.95 8.05
CA ASN A 166 -17.93 -1.01 9.13
C ASN A 166 -18.52 0.39 8.92
N THR A 167 -18.98 0.71 7.71
CA THR A 167 -19.43 2.07 7.38
C THR A 167 -20.79 2.12 6.67
N GLY A 168 -21.26 1.01 6.11
CA GLY A 168 -22.45 0.94 5.25
C GLY A 168 -22.23 1.54 3.86
N VAL A 169 -21.01 1.97 3.50
CA VAL A 169 -20.70 2.57 2.20
C VAL A 169 -20.17 1.51 1.24
N ASP A 170 -20.89 1.30 0.14
CA ASP A 170 -20.37 0.54 -1.01
C ASP A 170 -19.44 1.44 -1.82
N ILE A 171 -18.13 1.18 -1.70
CA ILE A 171 -17.11 1.99 -2.38
C ILE A 171 -17.14 1.82 -3.89
N VAL A 172 -17.58 0.67 -4.38
CA VAL A 172 -17.72 0.42 -5.83
C VAL A 172 -18.83 1.27 -6.40
N GLU A 173 -20.00 1.25 -5.76
CA GLU A 173 -21.14 2.10 -6.12
C GLU A 173 -20.78 3.59 -6.01
N LEU A 174 -20.09 3.98 -4.93
CA LEU A 174 -19.65 5.36 -4.73
C LEU A 174 -18.74 5.84 -5.86
N LEU A 175 -17.75 5.04 -6.27
CA LEU A 175 -16.84 5.42 -7.35
C LEU A 175 -17.50 5.40 -8.72
N HIS A 176 -18.41 4.47 -9.00
CA HIS A 176 -19.22 4.49 -10.21
C HIS A 176 -20.12 5.72 -10.32
N TYR A 177 -20.64 6.26 -9.20
CA TYR A 177 -21.38 7.53 -9.20
C TYR A 177 -20.56 8.70 -9.78
N PHE A 178 -19.24 8.65 -9.59
CA PHE A 178 -18.31 9.66 -10.13
C PHE A 178 -17.68 9.26 -11.47
N GLU A 179 -17.97 8.10 -12.01
CA GLU A 179 -17.49 7.66 -13.31
C GLU A 179 -17.81 8.71 -14.37
N ASN A 180 -16.89 8.92 -15.31
CA ASN A 180 -16.94 9.93 -16.36
C ASN A 180 -16.87 11.42 -15.92
N LYS A 181 -16.81 11.72 -14.61
CA LYS A 181 -16.65 13.11 -14.15
C LYS A 181 -15.20 13.57 -14.12
N PHE A 182 -14.27 12.65 -13.90
CA PHE A 182 -12.85 12.95 -13.63
C PHE A 182 -11.90 12.24 -14.60
N GLN A 183 -12.39 11.87 -15.78
CA GLN A 183 -11.57 11.23 -16.80
C GLN A 183 -10.41 12.13 -17.23
N ILE A 184 -9.18 11.61 -17.15
CA ILE A 184 -8.01 12.32 -17.66
C ILE A 184 -7.93 12.17 -19.17
N MET A 185 -7.83 13.30 -19.87
CA MET A 185 -7.60 13.35 -21.31
C MET A 185 -6.11 13.53 -21.57
N ARG A 186 -5.48 12.53 -22.14
CA ARG A 186 -4.11 12.55 -22.65
C ARG A 186 -4.04 12.04 -24.07
#